data_553f29c0327e192ef52d4553478e95d7
#
_entry.id   553f29c0327e192ef52d4553478e95d7
#
_cell.length_a   1.000
_cell.length_b   1.000
_cell.length_c   1.000
_cell.angle_alpha   90.00
_cell.angle_beta   90.00
_cell.angle_gamma   90.00
#
_symmetry.space_group_name_H-M   'P 1'
#
loop_
_entity.id
_entity.type
_entity.pdbx_description
1 polymer ?
#
loop_
_entity_poly.entity_id
_entity_poly.type
_entity_poly.pdbx_seq_one_letter_code
_entity_poly.pdbx_strand_id
1 'polypeptide(L)'
;MNKDYLIYKLSDEVKTSCKIDTGLFQKYGVKRGLRNEDGSGVLVGLTNIGNVVGYERDAEGGLVPTEGKLFYRGYELNELVTPLIEEHRFGFEEIAYLLLSGNLPDKEDLESFKQFINENMSLDHKTIVHIIDLEGSNIMNILARSVLEMYTFDPTPDDLSRDNLMRQAVELIARFPTVIAYAYNIYRHSVQGRSLHIRHPRENMSIAENFLYMLKHEDFTELDARMLDLLLVIQAEHGGGNNSTFTVRVTSSSRTDTYSSIAAGIGSLKGPLHGGANIKVINMLHHLMENIHDWTSVDEIDTYLNRILNKEAYDGAGLIYGIGHAVYTLSDPRAKQLKRLAGELAREKGREAEYDFLRLLEQEGIKCVQAHRKTAKPICANVDFYSGFIYEMIGLPQEIYTPMFAMARIVGWMAHRIEELNFEGRRIIRPAYKNVLDVKEYTPLSER
;
A
#
# COMPACT_ATOMS: atom_id res chain seq x y z
N MET A 1 -39.31 21.04 -10.09
CA MET A 1 -38.94 19.64 -9.89
C MET A 1 -38.04 19.56 -8.66
N ASN A 2 -38.37 18.71 -7.67
CA ASN A 2 -37.57 18.61 -6.45
C ASN A 2 -36.17 18.06 -6.80
N LYS A 3 -35.12 18.63 -6.24
CA LYS A 3 -33.70 18.25 -6.46
C LYS A 3 -33.47 16.76 -6.19
N ASP A 4 -34.07 16.23 -5.13
CA ASP A 4 -33.95 14.82 -4.73
C ASP A 4 -34.59 13.88 -5.76
N TYR A 5 -35.73 14.28 -6.36
CA TYR A 5 -36.37 13.52 -7.41
C TYR A 5 -35.50 13.40 -8.67
N LEU A 6 -34.83 14.50 -9.06
CA LEU A 6 -33.92 14.47 -10.22
C LEU A 6 -32.72 13.53 -9.96
N ILE A 7 -32.12 13.61 -8.78
CA ILE A 7 -31.00 12.72 -8.39
C ILE A 7 -31.46 11.25 -8.42
N TYR A 8 -32.64 10.97 -7.86
CA TYR A 8 -33.20 9.62 -7.88
C TYR A 8 -33.44 9.10 -9.30
N LYS A 9 -34.07 9.91 -10.17
CA LYS A 9 -34.30 9.56 -11.58
C LYS A 9 -32.99 9.26 -12.32
N LEU A 10 -31.97 10.13 -12.23
CA LEU A 10 -30.66 9.92 -12.84
C LEU A 10 -29.98 8.66 -12.31
N SER A 11 -30.06 8.41 -11.01
CA SER A 11 -29.50 7.21 -10.37
C SER A 11 -30.18 5.93 -10.85
N ASP A 12 -31.49 5.96 -11.08
CA ASP A 12 -32.23 4.79 -11.58
C ASP A 12 -31.91 4.50 -13.06
N GLU A 13 -31.77 5.53 -13.87
CA GLU A 13 -31.35 5.39 -15.27
C GLU A 13 -29.94 4.78 -15.42
N VAL A 14 -29.01 5.08 -14.48
CA VAL A 14 -27.66 4.52 -14.44
C VAL A 14 -27.66 3.00 -14.27
N LYS A 15 -28.61 2.42 -13.56
CA LYS A 15 -28.74 0.96 -13.36
C LYS A 15 -28.84 0.21 -14.69
N THR A 16 -29.46 0.82 -15.69
CA THR A 16 -29.65 0.24 -17.03
C THR A 16 -28.53 0.69 -17.97
N SER A 17 -28.21 1.98 -18.00
CA SER A 17 -27.26 2.55 -18.96
C SER A 17 -25.81 2.11 -18.73
N CYS A 18 -25.43 1.76 -17.50
CA CYS A 18 -24.10 1.25 -17.15
C CYS A 18 -24.01 -0.29 -17.17
N LYS A 19 -25.09 -1.00 -17.53
CA LYS A 19 -25.08 -2.45 -17.59
C LYS A 19 -24.34 -2.93 -18.83
N ILE A 20 -23.22 -3.63 -18.62
CA ILE A 20 -22.45 -4.30 -19.68
C ILE A 20 -22.62 -5.82 -19.50
N ASP A 21 -23.02 -6.52 -20.59
CA ASP A 21 -23.07 -7.98 -20.59
C ASP A 21 -21.65 -8.54 -20.41
N THR A 22 -21.48 -9.36 -19.38
CA THR A 22 -20.18 -9.97 -19.07
C THR A 22 -19.67 -10.90 -20.14
N GLY A 23 -20.53 -11.50 -20.98
CA GLY A 23 -20.14 -12.31 -22.14
C GLY A 23 -19.38 -11.52 -23.20
N LEU A 24 -19.57 -10.19 -23.26
CA LEU A 24 -18.85 -9.33 -24.19
C LEU A 24 -17.35 -9.25 -23.91
N PHE A 25 -16.91 -9.44 -22.65
CA PHE A 25 -15.48 -9.48 -22.33
C PHE A 25 -14.78 -10.63 -23.06
N GLN A 26 -15.37 -11.82 -23.05
CA GLN A 26 -14.85 -12.97 -23.78
C GLN A 26 -14.95 -12.75 -25.28
N LYS A 27 -16.13 -12.30 -25.80
CA LYS A 27 -16.36 -12.04 -27.21
C LYS A 27 -15.33 -11.10 -27.84
N TYR A 28 -14.90 -10.07 -27.10
CA TYR A 28 -13.93 -9.09 -27.60
C TYR A 28 -12.51 -9.32 -27.07
N GLY A 29 -12.23 -10.41 -26.36
CA GLY A 29 -10.92 -10.73 -25.81
C GLY A 29 -10.42 -9.72 -24.77
N VAL A 30 -11.34 -9.05 -24.05
CA VAL A 30 -11.00 -7.99 -23.06
C VAL A 30 -10.37 -8.59 -21.82
N LYS A 31 -9.22 -8.09 -21.45
CA LYS A 31 -8.47 -8.51 -20.24
C LYS A 31 -8.94 -7.73 -19.03
N ARG A 32 -9.94 -8.26 -18.31
CA ARG A 32 -10.53 -7.61 -17.12
C ARG A 32 -9.49 -7.40 -16.03
N GLY A 33 -9.38 -6.16 -15.53
CA GLY A 33 -8.37 -5.82 -14.53
C GLY A 33 -6.94 -6.06 -15.00
N LEU A 34 -6.67 -6.02 -16.31
CA LEU A 34 -5.38 -6.32 -16.92
C LEU A 34 -4.85 -7.72 -16.55
N ARG A 35 -5.77 -8.72 -16.51
CA ARG A 35 -5.44 -10.13 -16.26
C ARG A 35 -5.77 -11.01 -17.46
N ASN A 36 -4.87 -11.93 -17.77
CA ASN A 36 -5.10 -13.02 -18.71
C ASN A 36 -6.02 -14.09 -18.09
N GLU A 37 -6.52 -15.00 -18.91
CA GLU A 37 -7.43 -16.08 -18.46
C GLU A 37 -6.75 -17.05 -17.47
N ASP A 38 -5.44 -17.26 -17.60
CA ASP A 38 -4.61 -18.04 -16.67
C ASP A 38 -4.35 -17.33 -15.33
N GLY A 39 -4.80 -16.05 -15.21
CA GLY A 39 -4.62 -15.21 -14.04
C GLY A 39 -3.30 -14.44 -14.00
N SER A 40 -2.43 -14.60 -15.02
CA SER A 40 -1.22 -13.78 -15.14
C SER A 40 -1.54 -12.32 -15.48
N GLY A 41 -0.63 -11.40 -15.13
CA GLY A 41 -0.76 -9.99 -15.49
C GLY A 41 -0.53 -9.78 -17.00
N VAL A 42 -1.28 -8.85 -17.59
CA VAL A 42 -0.96 -8.36 -18.94
C VAL A 42 0.33 -7.54 -18.86
N LEU A 43 1.30 -7.88 -19.70
CA LEU A 43 2.57 -7.12 -19.76
C LEU A 43 2.30 -5.79 -20.49
N VAL A 44 2.42 -4.68 -19.75
CA VAL A 44 2.11 -3.33 -20.24
C VAL A 44 3.30 -2.37 -20.22
N GLY A 45 4.42 -2.78 -19.64
CA GLY A 45 5.63 -1.95 -19.57
C GLY A 45 6.86 -2.72 -19.07
N LEU A 46 7.99 -2.04 -19.08
CA LEU A 46 9.26 -2.51 -18.57
C LEU A 46 9.70 -1.64 -17.38
N THR A 47 10.46 -2.23 -16.47
CA THR A 47 11.01 -1.52 -15.31
C THR A 47 12.30 -2.16 -14.83
N ASN A 48 13.22 -1.33 -14.34
CA ASN A 48 14.43 -1.75 -13.62
C ASN A 48 14.31 -1.57 -12.09
N ILE A 49 13.14 -1.16 -11.57
CA ILE A 49 12.96 -0.80 -10.17
C ILE A 49 12.68 -2.03 -9.31
N GLY A 50 11.62 -2.77 -9.63
CA GLY A 50 11.19 -3.91 -8.84
C GLY A 50 10.73 -5.08 -9.68
N ASN A 51 10.96 -6.29 -9.18
CA ASN A 51 10.47 -7.52 -9.80
C ASN A 51 9.76 -8.39 -8.77
N VAL A 52 8.57 -8.85 -9.11
CA VAL A 52 7.69 -9.66 -8.26
C VAL A 52 7.49 -11.02 -8.92
N VAL A 53 8.04 -12.06 -8.32
CA VAL A 53 8.03 -13.42 -8.87
C VAL A 53 7.21 -14.34 -7.96
N GLY A 54 6.22 -15.02 -8.52
CA GLY A 54 5.40 -16.04 -7.83
C GLY A 54 5.13 -17.24 -8.74
N TYR A 55 5.63 -17.19 -9.98
CA TYR A 55 5.54 -18.24 -10.98
C TYR A 55 6.83 -18.30 -11.79
N GLU A 56 7.17 -19.50 -12.23
CA GLU A 56 8.21 -19.74 -13.23
C GLU A 56 7.58 -20.41 -14.46
N ARG A 57 8.27 -20.38 -15.61
CA ARG A 57 7.86 -21.13 -16.78
C ARG A 57 8.57 -22.45 -16.81
N ASP A 58 7.80 -23.54 -16.97
CA ASP A 58 8.35 -24.86 -17.23
C ASP A 58 8.93 -24.98 -18.65
N ALA A 59 9.49 -26.14 -18.97
CA ALA A 59 10.08 -26.41 -20.27
C ALA A 59 9.06 -26.33 -21.45
N GLU A 60 7.78 -26.47 -21.15
CA GLU A 60 6.67 -26.43 -22.11
C GLU A 60 6.05 -25.02 -22.22
N GLY A 61 6.55 -24.05 -21.42
CA GLY A 61 6.08 -22.66 -21.38
C GLY A 61 4.88 -22.44 -20.45
N GLY A 62 4.44 -23.47 -19.70
CA GLY A 62 3.40 -23.39 -18.70
C GLY A 62 3.84 -22.57 -17.48
N LEU A 63 2.88 -21.95 -16.76
CA LEU A 63 3.15 -21.24 -15.52
C LEU A 63 3.09 -22.24 -14.34
N VAL A 64 4.21 -22.42 -13.66
CA VAL A 64 4.33 -23.26 -12.46
C VAL A 64 4.50 -22.38 -11.23
N PRO A 65 3.72 -22.57 -10.16
CA PRO A 65 3.90 -21.87 -8.89
C PRO A 65 5.31 -22.07 -8.33
N THR A 66 5.93 -20.98 -7.88
CA THR A 66 7.25 -21.00 -7.21
C THR A 66 7.20 -20.22 -5.91
N GLU A 67 8.25 -20.38 -5.09
CA GLU A 67 8.45 -19.54 -3.92
C GLU A 67 8.48 -18.07 -4.32
N GLY A 68 7.73 -17.25 -3.58
CA GLY A 68 7.67 -15.82 -3.85
C GLY A 68 9.01 -15.15 -3.66
N LYS A 69 9.41 -14.34 -4.65
CA LYS A 69 10.59 -13.48 -4.56
C LYS A 69 10.21 -12.04 -4.90
N LEU A 70 10.83 -11.11 -4.22
CA LEU A 70 10.71 -9.67 -4.47
C LEU A 70 12.13 -9.11 -4.60
N PHE A 71 12.34 -8.37 -5.68
CA PHE A 71 13.64 -7.76 -5.97
C PHE A 71 13.49 -6.24 -6.00
N TYR A 72 14.42 -5.54 -5.37
CA TYR A 72 14.62 -4.10 -5.44
C TYR A 72 15.91 -3.84 -6.23
N ARG A 73 15.81 -3.25 -7.41
CA ARG A 73 16.97 -2.98 -8.28
C ARG A 73 17.88 -4.20 -8.53
N GLY A 74 17.28 -5.40 -8.55
CA GLY A 74 18.00 -6.66 -8.77
C GLY A 74 18.45 -7.38 -7.51
N TYR A 75 18.41 -6.76 -6.34
CA TYR A 75 18.70 -7.40 -5.05
C TYR A 75 17.45 -8.07 -4.51
N GLU A 76 17.54 -9.33 -4.06
CA GLU A 76 16.43 -10.00 -3.43
C GLU A 76 16.14 -9.39 -2.05
N LEU A 77 14.84 -9.19 -1.73
CA LEU A 77 14.41 -8.56 -0.48
C LEU A 77 15.03 -9.21 0.77
N ASN A 78 15.14 -10.56 0.78
CA ASN A 78 15.72 -11.27 1.92
C ASN A 78 17.20 -10.95 2.12
N GLU A 79 17.95 -10.73 1.02
CA GLU A 79 19.36 -10.35 1.07
C GLU A 79 19.56 -8.92 1.60
N LEU A 80 18.58 -8.05 1.37
CA LEU A 80 18.58 -6.69 1.90
C LEU A 80 18.16 -6.63 3.38
N VAL A 81 17.12 -7.41 3.77
CA VAL A 81 16.53 -7.33 5.11
C VAL A 81 17.35 -8.10 6.15
N THR A 82 17.94 -9.23 5.80
CA THR A 82 18.66 -10.09 6.75
C THR A 82 19.82 -9.36 7.44
N PRO A 83 20.73 -8.66 6.73
CA PRO A 83 21.80 -7.89 7.38
C PRO A 83 21.26 -6.78 8.31
N LEU A 84 20.20 -6.08 7.92
CA LEU A 84 19.60 -5.03 8.75
C LEU A 84 19.14 -5.58 10.12
N ILE A 85 18.58 -6.80 10.11
CA ILE A 85 18.12 -7.45 11.34
C ILE A 85 19.31 -7.94 12.19
N GLU A 86 20.30 -8.58 11.58
CA GLU A 86 21.47 -9.14 12.26
C GLU A 86 22.37 -8.03 12.86
N GLU A 87 22.52 -6.94 12.14
CA GLU A 87 23.33 -5.78 12.55
C GLU A 87 22.55 -4.79 13.44
N HIS A 88 21.26 -5.03 13.70
CA HIS A 88 20.39 -4.16 14.49
C HIS A 88 20.34 -2.70 14.02
N ARG A 89 20.41 -2.44 12.72
CA ARG A 89 20.45 -1.07 12.16
C ARG A 89 19.20 -0.70 11.39
N PHE A 90 18.96 0.60 11.27
CA PHE A 90 17.92 1.17 10.43
C PHE A 90 18.34 1.09 8.96
N GLY A 91 17.41 0.72 8.09
CA GLY A 91 17.69 0.45 6.69
C GLY A 91 16.80 1.19 5.69
N PHE A 92 15.76 1.89 6.14
CA PHE A 92 14.81 2.49 5.20
C PHE A 92 15.45 3.55 4.31
N GLU A 93 16.31 4.39 4.85
CA GLU A 93 17.05 5.41 4.08
C GLU A 93 18.01 4.76 3.07
N GLU A 94 18.68 3.66 3.42
CA GLU A 94 19.54 2.89 2.50
C GLU A 94 18.73 2.32 1.33
N ILE A 95 17.56 1.76 1.61
CA ILE A 95 16.67 1.22 0.58
C ILE A 95 16.05 2.35 -0.27
N ALA A 96 15.74 3.50 0.32
CA ALA A 96 15.30 4.67 -0.43
C ALA A 96 16.38 5.13 -1.42
N TYR A 97 17.62 5.22 -0.98
CA TYR A 97 18.77 5.53 -1.85
C TYR A 97 18.88 4.50 -2.98
N LEU A 98 18.89 3.21 -2.66
CA LEU A 98 18.96 2.13 -3.66
C LEU A 98 17.86 2.25 -4.72
N LEU A 99 16.60 2.41 -4.30
CA LEU A 99 15.46 2.47 -5.22
C LEU A 99 15.52 3.70 -6.14
N LEU A 100 15.96 4.84 -5.62
CA LEU A 100 16.09 6.08 -6.39
C LEU A 100 17.30 6.06 -7.33
N SER A 101 18.48 5.72 -6.84
CA SER A 101 19.76 5.78 -7.59
C SER A 101 20.01 4.55 -8.47
N GLY A 102 19.54 3.37 -8.04
CA GLY A 102 19.84 2.08 -8.66
C GLY A 102 21.03 1.34 -8.07
N ASN A 103 21.74 1.92 -7.11
CA ASN A 103 22.92 1.36 -6.47
C ASN A 103 22.79 1.44 -4.94
N LEU A 104 23.40 0.48 -4.24
CA LEU A 104 23.57 0.61 -2.79
C LEU A 104 24.55 1.76 -2.50
N PRO A 105 24.27 2.61 -1.49
CA PRO A 105 25.18 3.67 -1.09
C PRO A 105 26.43 3.10 -0.43
N ASP A 106 27.57 3.76 -0.60
CA ASP A 106 28.65 3.58 0.34
C ASP A 106 28.35 4.30 1.67
N LYS A 107 29.27 4.22 2.62
CA LYS A 107 29.02 4.78 3.96
C LYS A 107 28.89 6.31 3.95
N GLU A 108 29.69 6.98 3.13
CA GLU A 108 29.70 8.45 3.02
C GLU A 108 28.43 8.94 2.33
N ASP A 109 28.02 8.28 1.25
CA ASP A 109 26.79 8.55 0.53
C ASP A 109 25.54 8.32 1.42
N LEU A 110 25.54 7.24 2.20
CA LEU A 110 24.43 6.95 3.11
C LEU A 110 24.27 8.02 4.18
N GLU A 111 25.35 8.42 4.82
CA GLU A 111 25.32 9.47 5.86
C GLU A 111 24.90 10.82 5.26
N SER A 112 25.42 11.17 4.07
CA SER A 112 25.01 12.39 3.35
C SER A 112 23.53 12.37 2.99
N PHE A 113 23.01 11.22 2.56
CA PHE A 113 21.60 11.05 2.22
C PHE A 113 20.70 11.15 3.46
N LYS A 114 21.08 10.52 4.58
CA LYS A 114 20.36 10.65 5.86
C LYS A 114 20.33 12.09 6.34
N GLN A 115 21.45 12.80 6.25
CA GLN A 115 21.49 14.22 6.60
C GLN A 115 20.53 15.02 5.73
N PHE A 116 20.52 14.81 4.42
CA PHE A 116 19.61 15.51 3.51
C PHE A 116 18.13 15.19 3.79
N ILE A 117 17.80 13.94 4.12
CA ILE A 117 16.46 13.56 4.60
C ILE A 117 16.10 14.36 5.85
N ASN A 118 16.96 14.36 6.88
CA ASN A 118 16.70 15.05 8.14
C ASN A 118 16.47 16.55 7.97
N GLU A 119 17.27 17.21 7.16
CA GLU A 119 17.16 18.65 6.85
C GLU A 119 15.80 18.99 6.18
N ASN A 120 15.20 18.03 5.47
CA ASN A 120 13.95 18.21 4.73
C ASN A 120 12.69 17.66 5.43
N MET A 121 12.81 17.06 6.62
CA MET A 121 11.66 16.51 7.35
C MET A 121 10.74 17.57 7.92
N SER A 122 11.28 18.74 8.29
CA SER A 122 10.50 19.84 8.82
C SER A 122 9.64 20.49 7.73
N LEU A 123 8.40 20.80 8.08
CA LEU A 123 7.51 21.56 7.20
C LEU A 123 7.64 23.06 7.50
N ASP A 124 7.49 23.88 6.47
CA ASP A 124 7.38 25.32 6.66
C ASP A 124 6.10 25.71 7.40
N HIS A 125 6.09 26.90 8.02
CA HIS A 125 4.98 27.35 8.86
C HIS A 125 3.65 27.42 8.10
N LYS A 126 3.65 27.80 6.81
CA LYS A 126 2.42 27.91 6.02
C LYS A 126 1.83 26.52 5.79
N THR A 127 2.65 25.55 5.40
CA THR A 127 2.23 24.14 5.25
C THR A 127 1.66 23.59 6.54
N ILE A 128 2.28 23.87 7.71
CA ILE A 128 1.75 23.45 9.00
C ILE A 128 0.37 24.03 9.27
N VAL A 129 0.20 25.35 9.07
CA VAL A 129 -1.10 26.02 9.27
C VAL A 129 -2.16 25.44 8.36
N HIS A 130 -1.84 25.21 7.08
CA HIS A 130 -2.78 24.63 6.14
C HIS A 130 -3.16 23.19 6.50
N ILE A 131 -2.22 22.35 6.95
CA ILE A 131 -2.56 20.99 7.43
C ILE A 131 -3.52 21.08 8.62
N ILE A 132 -3.32 22.05 9.53
CA ILE A 132 -4.24 22.28 10.66
C ILE A 132 -5.64 22.64 10.16
N ASP A 133 -5.75 23.48 9.14
CA ASP A 133 -7.03 23.91 8.54
C ASP A 133 -7.69 22.81 7.69
N LEU A 134 -6.94 21.76 7.29
CA LEU A 134 -7.45 20.66 6.49
C LEU A 134 -8.34 19.68 7.26
N GLU A 135 -9.01 20.06 8.30
CA GLU A 135 -9.87 19.21 9.13
C GLU A 135 -10.55 18.07 8.36
N GLY A 136 -10.65 16.90 8.97
CA GLY A 136 -11.31 15.75 8.36
C GLY A 136 -11.03 14.44 9.06
N SER A 137 -11.90 13.46 8.80
CA SER A 137 -11.83 12.14 9.43
C SER A 137 -10.95 11.13 8.68
N ASN A 138 -10.38 11.49 7.52
CA ASN A 138 -9.61 10.55 6.70
C ASN A 138 -8.21 11.08 6.42
N ILE A 139 -7.22 10.48 7.07
CA ILE A 139 -5.81 10.91 7.01
C ILE A 139 -5.22 10.76 5.61
N MET A 140 -5.61 9.74 4.84
CA MET A 140 -5.18 9.61 3.44
C MET A 140 -5.70 10.76 2.55
N ASN A 141 -6.89 11.29 2.84
CA ASN A 141 -7.41 12.46 2.13
C ASN A 141 -6.63 13.72 2.51
N ILE A 142 -6.33 13.90 3.80
CA ILE A 142 -5.49 15.01 4.26
C ILE A 142 -4.10 14.91 3.62
N LEU A 143 -3.48 13.74 3.60
CA LEU A 143 -2.17 13.51 2.97
C LEU A 143 -2.18 13.92 1.48
N ALA A 144 -3.19 13.48 0.72
CA ALA A 144 -3.29 13.83 -0.70
C ALA A 144 -3.44 15.35 -0.93
N ARG A 145 -4.25 16.02 -0.11
CA ARG A 145 -4.44 17.47 -0.16
C ARG A 145 -3.17 18.21 0.19
N SER A 146 -2.46 17.78 1.23
CA SER A 146 -1.17 18.35 1.65
C SER A 146 -0.10 18.20 0.57
N VAL A 147 -0.05 17.05 -0.12
CA VAL A 147 0.87 16.84 -1.24
C VAL A 147 0.56 17.78 -2.39
N LEU A 148 -0.71 17.94 -2.78
CA LEU A 148 -1.10 18.88 -3.83
C LEU A 148 -0.76 20.32 -3.46
N GLU A 149 -0.86 20.69 -2.20
CA GLU A 149 -0.53 22.03 -1.73
C GLU A 149 0.97 22.32 -1.79
N MET A 150 1.84 21.32 -1.58
CA MET A 150 3.28 21.47 -1.69
C MET A 150 3.72 21.97 -3.08
N TYR A 151 2.91 21.74 -4.13
CA TYR A 151 3.11 22.33 -5.45
C TYR A 151 3.21 23.86 -5.38
N THR A 152 2.38 24.50 -4.56
CA THR A 152 2.33 25.97 -4.44
C THR A 152 3.60 26.57 -3.84
N PHE A 153 4.32 25.80 -3.04
CA PHE A 153 5.53 26.26 -2.34
C PHE A 153 6.82 25.77 -3.01
N ASP A 154 6.75 24.90 -4.01
CA ASP A 154 7.91 24.50 -4.80
C ASP A 154 8.24 25.62 -5.81
N PRO A 155 9.50 26.13 -5.85
CA PRO A 155 9.89 27.16 -6.80
C PRO A 155 9.91 26.68 -8.27
N THR A 156 9.99 25.37 -8.50
CA THR A 156 10.08 24.74 -9.83
C THR A 156 9.20 23.50 -9.95
N PRO A 157 7.88 23.58 -9.66
CA PRO A 157 7.01 22.41 -9.53
C PRO A 157 6.84 21.64 -10.84
N ASP A 158 6.88 22.31 -11.99
CA ASP A 158 6.69 21.72 -13.33
C ASP A 158 8.00 21.36 -14.04
N ASP A 159 9.15 21.59 -13.42
CA ASP A 159 10.44 21.17 -14.00
C ASP A 159 10.61 19.65 -13.87
N LEU A 160 10.67 18.98 -15.02
CA LEU A 160 10.82 17.52 -15.14
C LEU A 160 12.29 17.10 -15.40
N SER A 161 13.25 17.99 -15.15
CA SER A 161 14.67 17.62 -15.17
C SER A 161 14.98 16.56 -14.11
N ARG A 162 15.98 15.71 -14.38
CA ARG A 162 16.37 14.64 -13.45
C ARG A 162 16.71 15.17 -12.05
N ASP A 163 17.45 16.27 -12.02
CA ASP A 163 17.89 16.87 -10.76
C ASP A 163 16.70 17.38 -9.93
N ASN A 164 15.74 18.05 -10.58
CA ASN A 164 14.54 18.53 -9.89
C ASN A 164 13.63 17.38 -9.46
N LEU A 165 13.45 16.34 -10.28
CA LEU A 165 12.69 15.15 -9.91
C LEU A 165 13.31 14.44 -8.71
N MET A 166 14.66 14.37 -8.63
CA MET A 166 15.38 13.78 -7.50
C MET A 166 15.21 14.63 -6.23
N ARG A 167 15.36 15.97 -6.34
CA ARG A 167 15.08 16.89 -5.23
C ARG A 167 13.66 16.70 -4.69
N GLN A 168 12.67 16.73 -5.55
CA GLN A 168 11.25 16.53 -5.17
C GLN A 168 11.02 15.14 -4.54
N ALA A 169 11.73 14.09 -5.02
CA ALA A 169 11.63 12.75 -4.45
C ALA A 169 12.11 12.73 -3.00
N VAL A 170 13.31 13.25 -2.74
CA VAL A 170 13.89 13.25 -1.39
C VAL A 170 13.06 14.10 -0.44
N GLU A 171 12.63 15.29 -0.88
CA GLU A 171 11.76 16.17 -0.08
C GLU A 171 10.42 15.52 0.27
N LEU A 172 9.76 14.83 -0.65
CA LEU A 172 8.50 14.14 -0.37
C LEU A 172 8.70 12.96 0.57
N ILE A 173 9.76 12.14 0.36
CA ILE A 173 10.08 11.02 1.25
C ILE A 173 10.32 11.53 2.67
N ALA A 174 11.06 12.63 2.83
CA ALA A 174 11.34 13.24 4.12
C ALA A 174 10.09 13.82 4.80
N ARG A 175 9.19 14.46 4.05
CA ARG A 175 8.01 15.17 4.57
C ARG A 175 6.81 14.27 4.87
N PHE A 176 6.68 13.10 4.22
CA PHE A 176 5.53 12.21 4.42
C PHE A 176 5.32 11.81 5.88
N PRO A 177 6.36 11.39 6.65
CA PRO A 177 6.21 11.10 8.08
C PRO A 177 5.61 12.26 8.87
N THR A 178 6.12 13.47 8.63
CA THR A 178 5.67 14.69 9.33
C THR A 178 4.23 15.05 8.99
N VAL A 179 3.85 15.00 7.71
CA VAL A 179 2.48 15.26 7.28
C VAL A 179 1.51 14.25 7.90
N ILE A 180 1.85 12.96 7.91
CA ILE A 180 1.00 11.90 8.46
C ILE A 180 0.84 12.07 9.98
N ALA A 181 1.94 12.35 10.69
CA ALA A 181 1.91 12.57 12.13
C ALA A 181 1.06 13.81 12.51
N TYR A 182 1.20 14.90 11.75
CA TYR A 182 0.41 16.11 11.98
C TYR A 182 -1.06 15.89 11.65
N ALA A 183 -1.37 15.29 10.51
CA ALA A 183 -2.73 14.95 10.11
C ALA A 183 -3.43 14.07 11.18
N TYR A 184 -2.72 13.09 11.76
CA TYR A 184 -3.27 12.27 12.83
C TYR A 184 -3.49 13.06 14.11
N ASN A 185 -2.56 13.91 14.52
CA ASN A 185 -2.73 14.76 15.73
C ASN A 185 -3.89 15.75 15.57
N ILE A 186 -4.09 16.28 14.36
CA ILE A 186 -5.23 17.14 14.04
C ILE A 186 -6.54 16.35 14.06
N TYR A 187 -6.56 15.15 13.48
CA TYR A 187 -7.70 14.24 13.58
C TYR A 187 -8.07 13.94 15.04
N ARG A 188 -7.09 13.65 15.90
CA ARG A 188 -7.33 13.47 17.34
C ARG A 188 -7.92 14.70 17.99
N HIS A 189 -7.48 15.88 17.59
CA HIS A 189 -8.00 17.13 18.13
C HIS A 189 -9.42 17.42 17.64
N SER A 190 -9.65 17.44 16.35
CA SER A 190 -10.91 17.88 15.74
C SER A 190 -12.02 16.83 15.85
N VAL A 191 -11.69 15.54 15.80
CA VAL A 191 -12.69 14.45 15.78
C VAL A 191 -12.82 13.77 17.15
N GLN A 192 -11.71 13.56 17.86
CA GLN A 192 -11.71 12.86 19.16
C GLN A 192 -11.70 13.82 20.36
N GLY A 193 -11.67 15.14 20.16
CA GLY A 193 -11.67 16.15 21.23
C GLY A 193 -10.42 16.13 22.13
N ARG A 194 -9.27 15.65 21.61
CA ARG A 194 -8.01 15.60 22.36
C ARG A 194 -7.23 16.91 22.21
N SER A 195 -6.31 17.18 23.11
CA SER A 195 -5.40 18.33 22.98
C SER A 195 -4.55 18.19 21.71
N LEU A 196 -4.39 19.28 20.96
CA LEU A 196 -3.50 19.31 19.80
C LEU A 196 -2.05 19.37 20.24
N HIS A 197 -1.26 18.42 19.79
CA HIS A 197 0.19 18.37 20.00
C HIS A 197 0.90 18.31 18.65
N ILE A 198 1.67 19.33 18.31
CA ILE A 198 2.54 19.37 17.16
C ILE A 198 3.98 19.25 17.64
N ARG A 199 4.65 18.16 17.26
CA ARG A 199 6.06 17.90 17.57
C ARG A 199 6.87 17.92 16.27
N HIS A 200 7.92 18.73 16.28
CA HIS A 200 8.82 18.80 15.14
C HIS A 200 9.78 17.60 15.13
N PRO A 201 10.21 17.12 13.95
CA PRO A 201 11.24 16.09 13.87
C PRO A 201 12.53 16.55 14.54
N ARG A 202 13.29 15.60 15.06
CA ARG A 202 14.61 15.82 15.70
C ARG A 202 15.72 15.46 14.72
N GLU A 203 16.80 16.19 14.79
CA GLU A 203 18.05 15.84 14.10
C GLU A 203 18.61 14.49 14.62
N ASN A 204 19.36 13.80 13.77
CA ASN A 204 20.04 12.53 14.08
C ASN A 204 19.12 11.34 14.46
N MET A 205 17.85 11.41 14.09
CA MET A 205 16.91 10.29 14.14
C MET A 205 16.60 9.79 12.75
N SER A 206 16.42 8.47 12.59
CA SER A 206 15.88 7.87 11.36
C SER A 206 14.43 8.33 11.10
N ILE A 207 13.94 8.07 9.90
CA ILE A 207 12.52 8.31 9.55
C ILE A 207 11.59 7.58 10.52
N ALA A 208 11.88 6.32 10.85
CA ALA A 208 11.05 5.53 11.76
C ALA A 208 11.04 6.09 13.18
N GLU A 209 12.19 6.46 13.72
CA GLU A 209 12.30 7.07 15.06
C GLU A 209 11.58 8.43 15.13
N ASN A 210 11.80 9.30 14.14
CA ASN A 210 11.15 10.60 14.06
C ASN A 210 9.62 10.46 13.95
N PHE A 211 9.13 9.51 13.17
CA PHE A 211 7.71 9.28 13.06
C PHE A 211 7.08 8.86 14.40
N LEU A 212 7.69 7.89 15.10
CA LEU A 212 7.22 7.49 16.44
C LEU A 212 7.32 8.62 17.44
N TYR A 213 8.41 9.38 17.42
CA TYR A 213 8.58 10.54 18.29
C TYR A 213 7.49 11.60 18.08
N MET A 214 7.16 11.93 16.83
CA MET A 214 6.11 12.90 16.51
C MET A 214 4.72 12.44 16.96
N LEU A 215 4.46 11.13 16.92
CA LEU A 215 3.17 10.54 17.34
C LEU A 215 3.10 10.32 18.86
N LYS A 216 4.12 9.69 19.45
CA LYS A 216 4.09 9.10 20.79
C LYS A 216 4.99 9.82 21.78
N HIS A 217 5.76 10.83 21.35
CA HIS A 217 6.84 11.43 22.11
C HIS A 217 7.92 10.38 22.41
N GLU A 218 8.27 10.15 23.66
CA GLU A 218 9.30 9.17 24.09
C GLU A 218 8.69 7.81 24.49
N ASP A 219 7.41 7.60 24.25
CA ASP A 219 6.70 6.36 24.58
C ASP A 219 6.86 5.29 23.46
N PHE A 220 8.10 4.95 23.14
CA PHE A 220 8.46 3.84 22.26
C PHE A 220 9.86 3.32 22.58
N THR A 221 10.10 2.05 22.27
CA THR A 221 11.40 1.42 22.43
C THR A 221 12.22 1.47 21.13
N GLU A 222 13.53 1.24 21.22
CA GLU A 222 14.38 1.07 20.05
C GLU A 222 13.89 -0.09 19.16
N LEU A 223 13.39 -1.18 19.77
CA LEU A 223 12.81 -2.29 19.01
C LEU A 223 11.55 -1.84 18.25
N ASP A 224 10.67 -1.04 18.85
CA ASP A 224 9.51 -0.48 18.15
C ASP A 224 9.92 0.31 16.89
N ALA A 225 10.95 1.13 17.00
CA ALA A 225 11.47 1.93 15.88
C ALA A 225 12.10 1.04 14.79
N ARG A 226 12.90 0.03 15.18
CA ARG A 226 13.47 -0.93 14.23
C ARG A 226 12.41 -1.77 13.53
N MET A 227 11.38 -2.22 14.24
CA MET A 227 10.26 -2.94 13.63
C MET A 227 9.51 -2.07 12.62
N LEU A 228 9.30 -0.80 12.95
CA LEU A 228 8.70 0.15 12.01
C LEU A 228 9.58 0.35 10.78
N ASP A 229 10.87 0.57 10.95
CA ASP A 229 11.82 0.72 9.85
C ASP A 229 11.81 -0.48 8.89
N LEU A 230 11.85 -1.70 9.44
CA LEU A 230 11.78 -2.92 8.64
C LEU A 230 10.44 -3.06 7.89
N LEU A 231 9.31 -2.63 8.48
CA LEU A 231 8.03 -2.55 7.78
C LEU A 231 8.10 -1.57 6.60
N LEU A 232 8.75 -0.42 6.78
CA LEU A 232 8.95 0.56 5.71
C LEU A 232 9.80 -0.02 4.58
N VAL A 233 10.91 -0.68 4.90
CA VAL A 233 11.78 -1.39 3.95
C VAL A 233 10.99 -2.42 3.13
N ILE A 234 10.23 -3.30 3.81
CA ILE A 234 9.49 -4.41 3.19
C ILE A 234 8.35 -3.91 2.28
N GLN A 235 7.79 -2.73 2.57
CA GLN A 235 6.66 -2.16 1.83
C GLN A 235 7.07 -1.08 0.81
N ALA A 236 8.36 -0.73 0.71
CA ALA A 236 8.85 0.37 -0.12
C ALA A 236 8.52 0.21 -1.61
N GLU A 237 8.54 -1.01 -2.14
CA GLU A 237 8.31 -1.30 -3.56
C GLU A 237 7.56 -2.64 -3.74
N HIS A 238 6.79 -2.77 -4.82
CA HIS A 238 6.09 -4.01 -5.18
C HIS A 238 5.75 -4.11 -6.68
N GLY A 239 6.64 -3.65 -7.52
CA GLY A 239 6.53 -3.74 -8.99
C GLY A 239 5.65 -2.65 -9.62
N GLY A 240 5.93 -2.37 -10.88
CA GLY A 240 5.25 -1.32 -11.66
C GLY A 240 3.77 -1.60 -11.95
N GLY A 241 3.31 -2.85 -11.79
CA GLY A 241 1.92 -3.27 -11.96
C GLY A 241 1.06 -3.17 -10.70
N ASN A 242 1.64 -2.79 -9.54
CA ASN A 242 0.85 -2.48 -8.35
C ASN A 242 -0.11 -1.31 -8.64
N ASN A 243 -1.36 -1.37 -8.17
CA ASN A 243 -2.40 -0.43 -8.59
C ASN A 243 -2.02 1.05 -8.40
N SER A 244 -1.49 1.41 -7.24
CA SER A 244 -1.06 2.79 -6.98
C SER A 244 0.20 3.18 -7.76
N THR A 245 1.17 2.29 -7.88
CA THR A 245 2.38 2.49 -8.69
C THR A 245 2.03 2.66 -10.17
N PHE A 246 1.13 1.83 -10.69
CA PHE A 246 0.65 1.95 -12.07
C PHE A 246 -0.10 3.26 -12.29
N THR A 247 -0.91 3.70 -11.32
CA THR A 247 -1.57 5.01 -11.35
C THR A 247 -0.56 6.16 -11.44
N VAL A 248 0.51 6.11 -10.64
CA VAL A 248 1.61 7.09 -10.71
C VAL A 248 2.27 7.06 -12.09
N ARG A 249 2.57 5.86 -12.65
CA ARG A 249 3.15 5.75 -14.00
C ARG A 249 2.23 6.32 -15.07
N VAL A 250 0.94 5.96 -15.06
CA VAL A 250 -0.06 6.48 -16.01
C VAL A 250 -0.12 8.00 -15.95
N THR A 251 -0.23 8.57 -14.75
CA THR A 251 -0.29 10.02 -14.54
C THR A 251 1.02 10.70 -14.98
N SER A 252 2.17 10.12 -14.61
CA SER A 252 3.49 10.61 -15.01
C SER A 252 3.70 10.60 -16.53
N SER A 253 3.13 9.61 -17.25
CA SER A 253 3.27 9.48 -18.70
C SER A 253 2.66 10.67 -19.47
N SER A 254 1.74 11.41 -18.84
CA SER A 254 1.20 12.67 -19.38
C SER A 254 2.13 13.86 -19.20
N ARG A 255 3.24 13.70 -18.46
CA ARG A 255 4.22 14.74 -18.11
C ARG A 255 3.66 15.83 -17.17
N THR A 256 2.67 15.49 -16.33
CA THR A 256 2.22 16.39 -15.26
C THR A 256 3.26 16.50 -14.14
N ASP A 257 3.07 17.43 -13.24
CA ASP A 257 3.94 17.66 -12.07
C ASP A 257 3.99 16.47 -11.11
N THR A 258 4.97 16.48 -10.22
CA THR A 258 5.21 15.42 -9.23
C THR A 258 4.08 15.29 -8.23
N TYR A 259 3.58 16.41 -7.73
CA TYR A 259 2.58 16.44 -6.67
C TYR A 259 1.24 15.86 -7.13
N SER A 260 0.79 16.21 -8.34
CA SER A 260 -0.40 15.63 -8.98
C SER A 260 -0.27 14.12 -9.19
N SER A 261 0.90 13.66 -9.63
CA SER A 261 1.15 12.21 -9.85
C SER A 261 1.13 11.44 -8.55
N ILE A 262 1.74 11.96 -7.49
CA ILE A 262 1.78 11.31 -6.17
C ILE A 262 0.40 11.36 -5.50
N ALA A 263 -0.32 12.46 -5.58
CA ALA A 263 -1.69 12.56 -5.08
C ALA A 263 -2.64 11.51 -5.76
N ALA A 264 -2.46 11.26 -7.06
CA ALA A 264 -3.19 10.20 -7.76
C ALA A 264 -2.84 8.80 -7.21
N GLY A 265 -1.56 8.54 -6.92
CA GLY A 265 -1.09 7.31 -6.26
C GLY A 265 -1.70 7.13 -4.85
N ILE A 266 -1.74 8.20 -4.05
CA ILE A 266 -2.38 8.21 -2.73
C ILE A 266 -3.88 7.91 -2.86
N GLY A 267 -4.58 8.52 -3.83
CA GLY A 267 -5.98 8.25 -4.13
C GLY A 267 -6.26 6.79 -4.47
N SER A 268 -5.39 6.17 -5.28
CA SER A 268 -5.45 4.75 -5.60
C SER A 268 -5.23 3.87 -4.36
N LEU A 269 -4.21 4.18 -3.55
CA LEU A 269 -3.89 3.41 -2.34
C LEU A 269 -4.99 3.53 -1.28
N LYS A 270 -5.65 4.68 -1.17
CA LYS A 270 -6.76 4.91 -0.24
C LYS A 270 -7.94 3.95 -0.45
N GLY A 271 -8.10 3.39 -1.65
CA GLY A 271 -9.20 2.49 -1.99
C GLY A 271 -9.24 1.23 -1.10
N PRO A 272 -10.42 0.81 -0.60
CA PRO A 272 -10.53 -0.31 0.35
C PRO A 272 -10.12 -1.66 -0.23
N LEU A 273 -10.06 -1.79 -1.55
CA LEU A 273 -9.57 -3.00 -2.23
C LEU A 273 -8.05 -3.01 -2.43
N HIS A 274 -7.35 -1.93 -2.06
CA HIS A 274 -5.90 -1.81 -2.17
C HIS A 274 -5.25 -1.61 -0.80
N GLY A 275 -5.28 -0.41 -0.23
CA GLY A 275 -4.57 -0.10 1.02
C GLY A 275 -5.32 -0.42 2.31
N GLY A 276 -6.60 -0.81 2.24
CA GLY A 276 -7.41 -1.11 3.43
C GLY A 276 -7.35 -2.56 3.93
N ALA A 277 -6.50 -3.39 3.34
CA ALA A 277 -6.50 -4.85 3.63
C ALA A 277 -6.01 -5.16 5.04
N ASN A 278 -4.98 -4.50 5.54
CA ASN A 278 -4.42 -4.72 6.89
C ASN A 278 -5.42 -4.37 8.01
N ILE A 279 -6.22 -3.31 7.86
CA ILE A 279 -7.29 -2.97 8.81
C ILE A 279 -8.34 -4.08 8.86
N LYS A 280 -8.70 -4.66 7.72
CA LYS A 280 -9.64 -5.77 7.66
C LYS A 280 -9.09 -7.04 8.32
N VAL A 281 -7.80 -7.31 8.16
CA VAL A 281 -7.13 -8.45 8.81
C VAL A 281 -7.17 -8.28 10.32
N ILE A 282 -6.77 -7.13 10.85
CA ILE A 282 -6.72 -6.94 12.31
C ILE A 282 -8.13 -6.95 12.94
N ASN A 283 -9.12 -6.36 12.27
CA ASN A 283 -10.50 -6.41 12.73
C ASN A 283 -11.07 -7.83 12.70
N MET A 284 -10.71 -8.64 11.69
CA MET A 284 -11.06 -10.06 11.64
C MET A 284 -10.37 -10.83 12.75
N LEU A 285 -9.09 -10.57 13.02
CA LEU A 285 -8.34 -11.19 14.11
C LEU A 285 -9.02 -10.93 15.46
N HIS A 286 -9.33 -9.67 15.77
CA HIS A 286 -10.03 -9.32 17.02
C HIS A 286 -11.40 -10.03 17.11
N HIS A 287 -12.16 -10.03 16.03
CA HIS A 287 -13.43 -10.75 15.98
C HIS A 287 -13.26 -12.25 16.24
N LEU A 288 -12.25 -12.89 15.68
CA LEU A 288 -11.96 -14.30 15.91
C LEU A 288 -11.54 -14.55 17.37
N MET A 289 -10.72 -13.70 17.96
CA MET A 289 -10.29 -13.77 19.36
C MET A 289 -11.47 -13.64 20.35
N GLU A 290 -12.49 -12.86 20.00
CA GLU A 290 -13.70 -12.70 20.80
C GLU A 290 -14.68 -13.88 20.70
N ASN A 291 -14.65 -14.63 19.60
CA ASN A 291 -15.65 -15.64 19.27
C ASN A 291 -15.15 -17.08 19.29
N ILE A 292 -13.85 -17.29 19.38
CA ILE A 292 -13.19 -18.60 19.55
C ILE A 292 -12.75 -18.72 21.00
N HIS A 293 -13.18 -19.76 21.70
CA HIS A 293 -12.88 -19.92 23.13
C HIS A 293 -11.50 -20.54 23.36
N ASP A 294 -11.16 -21.55 22.60
CA ASP A 294 -9.84 -22.20 22.66
C ASP A 294 -9.02 -21.86 21.42
N TRP A 295 -8.10 -20.90 21.55
CA TRP A 295 -7.22 -20.45 20.48
C TRP A 295 -6.22 -21.51 20.01
N THR A 296 -6.12 -22.66 20.71
CA THR A 296 -5.28 -23.80 20.35
C THR A 296 -6.05 -24.92 19.65
N SER A 297 -7.39 -24.84 19.65
CA SER A 297 -8.27 -25.85 19.04
C SER A 297 -8.40 -25.65 17.53
N VAL A 298 -7.75 -26.52 16.77
CA VAL A 298 -7.86 -26.53 15.30
C VAL A 298 -9.33 -26.73 14.86
N ASP A 299 -10.07 -27.61 15.51
CA ASP A 299 -11.47 -27.91 15.14
C ASP A 299 -12.38 -26.70 15.35
N GLU A 300 -12.19 -25.93 16.42
CA GLU A 300 -12.99 -24.72 16.69
C GLU A 300 -12.64 -23.62 15.67
N ILE A 301 -11.36 -23.43 15.38
CA ILE A 301 -10.86 -22.47 14.38
C ILE A 301 -11.43 -22.82 13.00
N ASP A 302 -11.29 -24.07 12.55
CA ASP A 302 -11.76 -24.50 11.24
C ASP A 302 -13.28 -24.35 11.10
N THR A 303 -14.02 -24.69 12.14
CA THR A 303 -15.47 -24.50 12.17
C THR A 303 -15.83 -23.02 11.98
N TYR A 304 -15.16 -22.12 12.69
CA TYR A 304 -15.47 -20.69 12.61
C TYR A 304 -15.03 -20.08 11.27
N LEU A 305 -13.88 -20.43 10.75
CA LEU A 305 -13.39 -20.00 9.44
C LEU A 305 -14.32 -20.43 8.30
N ASN A 306 -14.88 -21.66 8.38
CA ASN A 306 -15.88 -22.12 7.41
C ASN A 306 -17.19 -21.33 7.50
N ARG A 307 -17.64 -20.91 8.68
CA ARG A 307 -18.79 -20.00 8.81
C ARG A 307 -18.53 -18.65 8.15
N ILE A 308 -17.31 -18.09 8.29
CA ILE A 308 -16.93 -16.85 7.57
C ILE A 308 -17.01 -17.06 6.06
N LEU A 309 -16.41 -18.13 5.53
CA LEU A 309 -16.41 -18.44 4.10
C LEU A 309 -17.82 -18.65 3.53
N ASN A 310 -18.72 -19.24 4.32
CA ASN A 310 -20.14 -19.44 3.97
C ASN A 310 -21.00 -18.17 4.16
N LYS A 311 -20.39 -17.03 4.58
CA LYS A 311 -21.07 -15.75 4.85
C LYS A 311 -22.04 -15.80 6.04
N GLU A 312 -21.81 -16.69 6.99
CA GLU A 312 -22.64 -16.91 8.17
C GLU A 312 -22.07 -16.22 9.43
N ALA A 313 -20.87 -15.66 9.33
CA ALA A 313 -20.19 -15.00 10.44
C ALA A 313 -19.39 -13.76 9.96
N TYR A 314 -18.97 -12.94 10.90
CA TYR A 314 -18.20 -11.71 10.71
C TYR A 314 -18.97 -10.69 9.82
N ASP A 315 -18.36 -10.21 8.75
CA ASP A 315 -18.89 -9.16 7.87
C ASP A 315 -19.76 -9.69 6.71
N GLY A 316 -19.95 -10.99 6.61
CA GLY A 316 -20.74 -11.63 5.56
C GLY A 316 -20.13 -11.58 4.17
N ALA A 317 -18.86 -11.15 4.02
CA ALA A 317 -18.18 -11.06 2.74
C ALA A 317 -17.78 -12.44 2.18
N GLY A 318 -17.62 -13.44 3.03
CA GLY A 318 -17.15 -14.78 2.65
C GLY A 318 -15.65 -14.79 2.34
N LEU A 319 -14.86 -13.95 3.05
CA LEU A 319 -13.43 -13.80 2.83
C LEU A 319 -12.66 -13.96 4.14
N ILE A 320 -11.57 -14.71 4.10
CA ILE A 320 -10.54 -14.68 5.13
C ILE A 320 -9.49 -13.68 4.66
N TYR A 321 -9.49 -12.50 5.28
CA TYR A 321 -8.62 -11.40 4.89
C TYR A 321 -7.15 -11.74 5.17
N GLY A 322 -6.25 -11.26 4.30
CA GLY A 322 -4.82 -11.56 4.38
C GLY A 322 -4.40 -12.91 3.80
N ILE A 323 -5.35 -13.76 3.37
CA ILE A 323 -5.07 -15.03 2.68
C ILE A 323 -5.33 -14.89 1.19
N GLY A 324 -4.27 -15.12 0.38
CA GLY A 324 -4.27 -14.98 -1.07
C GLY A 324 -3.57 -13.72 -1.55
N HIS A 325 -2.98 -13.82 -2.74
CA HIS A 325 -2.27 -12.72 -3.40
C HIS A 325 -2.47 -12.79 -4.92
N ALA A 326 -2.37 -11.63 -5.59
CA ALA A 326 -2.55 -11.55 -7.05
C ALA A 326 -1.41 -12.20 -7.84
N VAL A 327 -0.19 -12.26 -7.27
CA VAL A 327 1.01 -12.80 -7.90
C VAL A 327 1.56 -14.00 -7.13
N TYR A 328 1.83 -13.84 -5.84
CA TYR A 328 2.40 -14.90 -5.01
C TYR A 328 1.46 -16.10 -4.82
N THR A 329 2.04 -17.29 -4.78
CA THR A 329 1.30 -18.54 -4.68
C THR A 329 1.76 -19.42 -3.52
N LEU A 330 3.03 -19.86 -3.53
CA LEU A 330 3.57 -20.70 -2.46
C LEU A 330 3.91 -19.87 -1.21
N SER A 331 4.40 -18.64 -1.40
CA SER A 331 4.72 -17.74 -0.30
C SER A 331 4.79 -16.29 -0.75
N ASP A 332 4.58 -15.36 0.18
CA ASP A 332 4.93 -13.94 0.05
C ASP A 332 6.19 -13.69 0.89
N PRO A 333 7.33 -13.30 0.29
CA PRO A 333 8.58 -13.08 1.03
C PRO A 333 8.45 -12.01 2.11
N ARG A 334 7.55 -11.04 1.91
CA ARG A 334 7.26 -9.98 2.88
C ARG A 334 6.54 -10.56 4.11
N ALA A 335 5.51 -11.38 3.88
CA ALA A 335 4.78 -12.04 4.97
C ALA A 335 5.69 -12.97 5.78
N LYS A 336 6.63 -13.68 5.13
CA LYS A 336 7.63 -14.51 5.83
C LYS A 336 8.49 -13.67 6.78
N GLN A 337 9.01 -12.53 6.33
CA GLN A 337 9.81 -11.65 7.17
C GLN A 337 8.98 -11.06 8.31
N LEU A 338 7.78 -10.56 8.02
CA LEU A 338 6.90 -9.99 9.04
C LEU A 338 6.46 -11.04 10.08
N LYS A 339 6.24 -12.28 9.68
CA LYS A 339 5.94 -13.38 10.60
C LYS A 339 7.06 -13.57 11.63
N ARG A 340 8.34 -13.57 11.17
CA ARG A 340 9.50 -13.67 12.06
C ARG A 340 9.56 -12.50 13.03
N LEU A 341 9.46 -11.28 12.52
CA LEU A 341 9.50 -10.04 13.30
C LEU A 341 8.34 -9.93 14.29
N ALA A 342 7.13 -10.32 13.88
CA ALA A 342 5.97 -10.36 14.77
C ALA A 342 6.17 -11.29 15.96
N GLY A 343 6.81 -12.45 15.77
CA GLY A 343 7.11 -13.38 16.85
C GLY A 343 8.18 -12.85 17.82
N GLU A 344 9.16 -12.10 17.34
CA GLU A 344 10.17 -11.45 18.19
C GLU A 344 9.53 -10.35 19.04
N LEU A 345 8.75 -9.47 18.39
CA LEU A 345 8.06 -8.37 19.07
C LEU A 345 7.00 -8.88 20.05
N ALA A 346 6.25 -9.93 19.70
CA ALA A 346 5.23 -10.52 20.58
C ALA A 346 5.83 -11.03 21.89
N ARG A 347 7.02 -11.64 21.87
CA ARG A 347 7.75 -12.06 23.08
C ARG A 347 8.12 -10.87 23.97
N GLU A 348 8.61 -9.77 23.37
CA GLU A 348 8.94 -8.57 24.15
C GLU A 348 7.69 -7.90 24.76
N LYS A 349 6.59 -7.91 24.03
CA LYS A 349 5.34 -7.28 24.46
C LYS A 349 4.43 -8.20 25.29
N GLY A 350 4.82 -9.48 25.54
CA GLY A 350 4.02 -10.46 26.28
C GLY A 350 2.73 -10.87 25.56
N ARG A 351 2.77 -10.90 24.22
CA ARG A 351 1.62 -11.23 23.35
C ARG A 351 1.83 -12.53 22.55
N GLU A 352 2.60 -13.47 23.07
CA GLU A 352 2.92 -14.74 22.39
C GLU A 352 1.68 -15.58 22.08
N ALA A 353 0.71 -15.60 22.99
CA ALA A 353 -0.54 -16.36 22.78
C ALA A 353 -1.32 -15.88 21.56
N GLU A 354 -1.39 -14.54 21.36
CA GLU A 354 -2.03 -13.95 20.19
C GLU A 354 -1.23 -14.23 18.90
N TYR A 355 0.08 -14.17 18.97
CA TYR A 355 0.94 -14.52 17.84
C TYR A 355 0.81 -15.99 17.43
N ASP A 356 0.77 -16.92 18.41
CA ASP A 356 0.59 -18.35 18.14
C ASP A 356 -0.81 -18.63 17.55
N PHE A 357 -1.84 -17.94 18.03
CA PHE A 357 -3.16 -17.96 17.44
C PHE A 357 -3.15 -17.45 15.99
N LEU A 358 -2.51 -16.33 15.73
CA LEU A 358 -2.38 -15.76 14.37
C LEU A 358 -1.65 -16.74 13.42
N ARG A 359 -0.61 -17.43 13.90
CA ARG A 359 0.09 -18.47 13.12
C ARG A 359 -0.82 -19.65 12.79
N LEU A 360 -1.66 -20.07 13.73
CA LEU A 360 -2.61 -21.17 13.52
C LEU A 360 -3.71 -20.74 12.55
N LEU A 361 -4.20 -19.50 12.66
CA LEU A 361 -5.15 -18.90 11.71
C LEU A 361 -4.58 -18.84 10.28
N GLU A 362 -3.30 -18.54 10.11
CA GLU A 362 -2.65 -18.60 8.78
C GLU A 362 -2.73 -20.01 8.20
N GLN A 363 -2.34 -21.02 8.96
CA GLN A 363 -2.29 -22.41 8.52
C GLN A 363 -3.68 -22.95 8.16
N GLU A 364 -4.64 -22.80 9.06
CA GLU A 364 -5.99 -23.30 8.86
C GLU A 364 -6.77 -22.45 7.85
N GLY A 365 -6.56 -21.13 7.82
CA GLY A 365 -7.15 -20.23 6.84
C GLY A 365 -6.76 -20.58 5.40
N ILE A 366 -5.49 -20.93 5.15
CA ILE A 366 -5.03 -21.41 3.84
C ILE A 366 -5.77 -22.69 3.45
N LYS A 367 -5.85 -23.68 4.34
CA LYS A 367 -6.55 -24.97 4.11
C LYS A 367 -8.04 -24.75 3.81
N CYS A 368 -8.74 -23.97 4.66
CA CYS A 368 -10.15 -23.68 4.50
C CYS A 368 -10.46 -22.98 3.18
N VAL A 369 -9.65 -21.96 2.79
CA VAL A 369 -9.83 -21.23 1.52
C VAL A 369 -9.58 -22.16 0.32
N GLN A 370 -8.57 -23.01 0.36
CA GLN A 370 -8.30 -23.97 -0.72
C GLN A 370 -9.45 -24.98 -0.88
N ALA A 371 -9.92 -25.55 0.23
CA ALA A 371 -11.05 -26.48 0.23
C ALA A 371 -12.35 -25.81 -0.29
N HIS A 372 -12.65 -24.61 0.19
CA HIS A 372 -13.85 -23.86 -0.22
C HIS A 372 -13.84 -23.51 -1.72
N ARG A 373 -12.70 -23.08 -2.25
CA ARG A 373 -12.54 -22.76 -3.68
C ARG A 373 -12.42 -23.98 -4.57
N LYS A 374 -12.29 -25.18 -4.02
CA LYS A 374 -12.06 -26.44 -4.75
C LYS A 374 -10.90 -26.30 -5.75
N THR A 375 -9.83 -25.66 -5.34
CA THR A 375 -8.67 -25.38 -6.19
C THR A 375 -7.44 -26.10 -5.65
N ALA A 376 -6.69 -26.75 -6.57
CA ALA A 376 -5.36 -27.25 -6.27
C ALA A 376 -4.27 -26.17 -6.34
N LYS A 377 -4.62 -24.94 -6.78
CA LYS A 377 -3.67 -23.84 -6.88
C LYS A 377 -3.22 -23.41 -5.48
N PRO A 378 -1.91 -23.36 -5.20
CA PRO A 378 -1.40 -22.90 -3.92
C PRO A 378 -1.86 -21.48 -3.60
N ILE A 379 -2.08 -21.22 -2.33
CA ILE A 379 -2.47 -19.92 -1.78
C ILE A 379 -1.60 -19.66 -0.55
N CYS A 380 -1.12 -18.43 -0.37
CA CYS A 380 -0.34 -18.03 0.79
C CYS A 380 -0.95 -16.83 1.51
N ALA A 381 -0.51 -16.58 2.75
CA ALA A 381 -0.74 -15.31 3.42
C ALA A 381 0.03 -14.20 2.70
N ASN A 382 -0.55 -13.01 2.66
CA ASN A 382 0.09 -11.81 2.09
C ASN A 382 0.65 -10.90 3.20
N VAL A 383 1.31 -9.81 2.80
CA VAL A 383 1.96 -8.86 3.72
C VAL A 383 1.02 -8.30 4.79
N ASP A 384 -0.27 -8.13 4.47
CA ASP A 384 -1.25 -7.53 5.38
C ASP A 384 -1.62 -8.45 6.55
N PHE A 385 -1.39 -9.77 6.42
CA PHE A 385 -1.73 -10.74 7.46
C PHE A 385 -0.99 -10.48 8.78
N TYR A 386 0.27 -10.02 8.72
CA TYR A 386 1.10 -9.76 9.91
C TYR A 386 1.31 -8.26 10.18
N SER A 387 1.24 -7.40 9.18
CA SER A 387 1.59 -5.97 9.33
C SER A 387 0.70 -5.24 10.33
N GLY A 388 -0.61 -5.49 10.31
CA GLY A 388 -1.55 -4.88 11.25
C GLY A 388 -1.27 -5.27 12.70
N PHE A 389 -0.92 -6.53 12.96
CA PHE A 389 -0.57 -7.02 14.29
C PHE A 389 0.73 -6.38 14.82
N ILE A 390 1.73 -6.20 13.96
CA ILE A 390 2.95 -5.47 14.35
C ILE A 390 2.62 -4.00 14.64
N TYR A 391 1.85 -3.31 13.80
CA TYR A 391 1.43 -1.93 14.05
C TYR A 391 0.73 -1.78 15.40
N GLU A 392 -0.15 -2.73 15.74
CA GLU A 392 -0.85 -2.72 17.03
C GLU A 392 0.12 -2.91 18.20
N MET A 393 1.07 -3.85 18.11
CA MET A 393 2.06 -4.09 19.15
C MET A 393 2.99 -2.90 19.43
N ILE A 394 3.33 -2.12 18.38
CA ILE A 394 4.08 -0.88 18.54
C ILE A 394 3.19 0.32 18.91
N GLY A 395 1.90 0.08 19.13
CA GLY A 395 0.93 1.07 19.61
C GLY A 395 0.53 2.12 18.58
N LEU A 396 0.52 1.76 17.30
CA LEU A 396 0.03 2.64 16.24
C LEU A 396 -1.50 2.53 16.11
N PRO A 397 -2.22 3.65 15.97
CA PRO A 397 -3.67 3.64 15.78
C PRO A 397 -4.05 3.18 14.37
N GLN A 398 -5.20 2.51 14.23
CA GLN A 398 -5.66 1.95 12.96
C GLN A 398 -5.86 3.01 11.85
N GLU A 399 -6.19 4.24 12.22
CA GLU A 399 -6.40 5.35 11.28
C GLU A 399 -5.16 5.68 10.44
N ILE A 400 -3.95 5.30 10.93
CA ILE A 400 -2.70 5.55 10.19
C ILE A 400 -2.13 4.31 9.48
N TYR A 401 -2.74 3.13 9.54
CA TYR A 401 -2.21 1.92 8.90
C TYR A 401 -2.04 2.08 7.38
N THR A 402 -3.06 2.59 6.68
CA THR A 402 -2.93 2.90 5.24
C THR A 402 -1.95 4.06 4.97
N PRO A 403 -1.94 5.17 5.73
CA PRO A 403 -0.89 6.18 5.67
C PRO A 403 0.53 5.64 5.85
N MET A 404 0.75 4.67 6.77
CA MET A 404 2.05 4.01 6.92
C MET A 404 2.50 3.29 5.65
N PHE A 405 1.56 2.62 4.99
CA PHE A 405 1.83 1.99 3.71
C PHE A 405 2.22 3.03 2.63
N ALA A 406 1.56 4.21 2.63
CA ALA A 406 1.92 5.32 1.75
C ALA A 406 3.33 5.87 2.06
N MET A 407 3.67 6.00 3.36
CA MET A 407 4.98 6.46 3.82
C MET A 407 6.12 5.55 3.34
N ALA A 408 5.90 4.26 3.32
CA ALA A 408 6.87 3.32 2.74
C ALA A 408 6.91 3.43 1.21
N ARG A 409 5.75 3.40 0.57
CA ARG A 409 5.60 3.26 -0.88
C ARG A 409 5.93 4.52 -1.67
N ILE A 410 6.01 5.70 -1.03
CA ILE A 410 6.42 6.94 -1.72
C ILE A 410 7.77 6.79 -2.43
N VAL A 411 8.69 6.01 -1.86
CA VAL A 411 10.00 5.71 -2.46
C VAL A 411 9.83 5.00 -3.81
N GLY A 412 9.06 3.90 -3.83
CA GLY A 412 8.77 3.16 -5.05
C GLY A 412 8.00 4.00 -6.07
N TRP A 413 7.04 4.81 -5.64
CA TRP A 413 6.31 5.72 -6.54
C TRP A 413 7.24 6.73 -7.20
N MET A 414 8.14 7.34 -6.43
CA MET A 414 9.10 8.31 -6.97
C MET A 414 10.11 7.66 -7.90
N ALA A 415 10.63 6.47 -7.55
CA ALA A 415 11.53 5.72 -8.42
C ALA A 415 10.85 5.42 -9.78
N HIS A 416 9.62 4.90 -9.77
CA HIS A 416 8.86 4.62 -10.98
C HIS A 416 8.49 5.87 -11.79
N ARG A 417 8.20 7.00 -11.13
CA ARG A 417 7.98 8.27 -11.80
C ARG A 417 9.24 8.77 -12.51
N ILE A 418 10.38 8.73 -11.82
CA ILE A 418 11.67 9.13 -12.40
C ILE A 418 12.01 8.24 -13.60
N GLU A 419 11.81 6.92 -13.48
CA GLU A 419 12.01 5.99 -14.60
C GLU A 419 11.08 6.33 -15.77
N GLU A 420 9.76 6.51 -15.54
CA GLU A 420 8.76 6.79 -16.57
C GLU A 420 9.07 8.07 -17.35
N LEU A 421 9.68 9.06 -16.71
CA LEU A 421 10.03 10.33 -17.34
C LEU A 421 11.41 10.33 -18.02
N ASN A 422 12.25 9.32 -17.80
CA ASN A 422 13.64 9.33 -18.25
C ASN A 422 14.03 8.22 -19.23
N PHE A 423 13.21 7.18 -19.49
CA PHE A 423 13.57 6.19 -20.50
C PHE A 423 13.34 6.70 -21.94
N GLU A 424 14.13 6.18 -22.89
CA GLU A 424 13.98 6.53 -24.31
C GLU A 424 12.70 5.92 -24.89
N GLY A 425 12.06 6.63 -25.83
CA GLY A 425 10.86 6.14 -26.51
C GLY A 425 9.58 6.18 -25.68
N ARG A 426 9.59 6.86 -24.51
CA ARG A 426 8.41 7.04 -23.66
C ARG A 426 7.20 7.59 -24.42
N ARG A 427 6.02 7.07 -24.09
CA ARG A 427 4.75 7.50 -24.68
C ARG A 427 3.70 7.62 -23.58
N ILE A 428 2.70 8.46 -23.80
CA ILE A 428 1.52 8.50 -22.93
C ILE A 428 0.83 7.11 -22.92
N ILE A 429 0.57 6.60 -21.73
CA ILE A 429 -0.10 5.31 -21.51
C ILE A 429 -1.58 5.48 -21.81
N ARG A 430 -2.06 4.90 -22.91
CA ARG A 430 -3.44 4.98 -23.38
C ARG A 430 -3.95 3.60 -23.82
N PRO A 431 -4.69 2.87 -22.98
CA PRO A 431 -5.32 1.63 -23.39
C PRO A 431 -6.48 1.89 -24.37
N ALA A 432 -6.82 0.89 -25.20
CA ALA A 432 -8.01 0.92 -26.04
C ALA A 432 -9.24 0.45 -25.26
N TYR A 433 -10.38 1.09 -25.52
CA TYR A 433 -11.69 0.67 -25.03
C TYR A 433 -12.64 0.40 -26.20
N LYS A 434 -13.42 -0.68 -26.11
CA LYS A 434 -14.46 -1.01 -27.09
C LYS A 434 -15.80 -0.46 -26.60
N ASN A 435 -16.38 0.48 -27.36
CA ASN A 435 -17.77 0.88 -27.16
C ASN A 435 -18.68 -0.26 -27.66
N VAL A 436 -19.65 -0.64 -26.83
CA VAL A 436 -20.59 -1.75 -27.10
C VAL A 436 -22.03 -1.26 -27.35
N LEU A 437 -22.24 0.05 -27.39
CA LEU A 437 -23.53 0.63 -27.78
C LEU A 437 -23.62 0.78 -29.30
N ASP A 438 -24.83 0.56 -29.80
CA ASP A 438 -25.13 0.91 -31.18
C ASP A 438 -25.19 2.42 -31.41
N VAL A 439 -24.92 2.84 -32.63
CA VAL A 439 -25.06 4.25 -33.01
C VAL A 439 -26.53 4.65 -32.91
N LYS A 440 -26.82 5.75 -32.26
CA LYS A 440 -28.16 6.30 -32.11
C LYS A 440 -28.29 7.60 -32.90
N GLU A 441 -29.45 7.80 -33.50
CA GLU A 441 -29.78 9.10 -34.08
C GLU A 441 -30.14 10.11 -33.01
N TYR A 442 -29.74 11.34 -33.23
CA TYR A 442 -30.08 12.44 -32.33
C TYR A 442 -31.54 12.85 -32.55
N THR A 443 -32.33 12.82 -31.48
CA THR A 443 -33.70 13.33 -31.48
C THR A 443 -33.70 14.75 -30.90
N PRO A 444 -34.22 15.78 -31.60
CA PRO A 444 -34.32 17.12 -31.11
C PRO A 444 -35.11 17.23 -29.78
N LEU A 445 -34.77 18.21 -28.93
CA LEU A 445 -35.44 18.36 -27.62
C LEU A 445 -36.95 18.51 -27.71
N SER A 446 -37.42 19.14 -28.79
CA SER A 446 -38.86 19.32 -29.06
C SER A 446 -39.62 18.04 -29.41
N GLU A 447 -38.90 16.93 -29.70
CA GLU A 447 -39.45 15.65 -30.17
C GLU A 447 -39.26 14.49 -29.14
N ARG A 448 -38.77 14.78 -27.95
CA ARG A 448 -38.53 13.79 -26.85
C ARG A 448 -39.33 14.12 -25.59
#